data_707208f46c611567ae756f973908d661
#
_entry.id   707208f46c611567ae756f973908d661
#
_cell.length_a   1.000
_cell.length_b   1.000
_cell.length_c   1.000
_cell.angle_alpha   90.00
_cell.angle_beta   90.00
_cell.angle_gamma   90.00
#
_symmetry.space_group_name_H-M   'P 1'
#
loop_
_entity.id
_entity.type
_entity.pdbx_description
1 polymer ?
#
loop_
_entity_poly.entity_id
_entity_poly.type
_entity_poly.pdbx_seq_one_letter_code
_entity_poly.pdbx_strand_id
1 'polypeptide(L)'
;MLTMRDSLRIIVSDVDDTLANVYEPASEAIIRGLNTMLEREKRFFFISGQGERNICKRIVSRLNPIYRNRILLGTCSGAEVWGFSSDGELAEVPFYSLYEDKFDEKMKREWREILKEIIDDFGFHALETMPRDRFAEISRGDPTIIMYEDRRAQITFEVVNGCDLNEEQYHYFKEKVPYLLPNHDLRASIIQHANELFEKKNIPITARAAGTFAVDFAVKGVTKTTAIEAIMYHGKAAAYWENIPSKYEMPLAIEIWGDKFSTVNGGTDTHMCEAFPHEVMAIDFRAEPKEELPKEFNVVLWDGKQHLCKGTEEYMKRSGLIS
;
A
#
# COMPACT_ATOMS: atom_id res chain seq x y z
N MET A 1 22.47 11.69 13.99
CA MET A 1 22.39 10.32 13.45
C MET A 1 21.12 9.70 13.99
N LEU A 2 20.21 9.34 13.11
CA LEU A 2 18.90 8.84 13.47
C LEU A 2 18.99 7.37 13.94
N THR A 3 18.41 7.07 15.11
CA THR A 3 18.31 5.73 15.71
C THR A 3 16.96 5.58 16.39
N MET A 4 16.52 4.35 16.59
CA MET A 4 15.27 4.03 17.27
C MET A 4 15.30 4.47 18.74
N ARG A 5 14.18 5.03 19.19
CA ARG A 5 14.01 5.47 20.59
C ARG A 5 13.62 4.30 21.49
N ASP A 6 14.13 4.23 22.70
CA ASP A 6 13.76 3.18 23.67
C ASP A 6 12.27 3.23 24.06
N SER A 7 11.68 4.44 24.11
CA SER A 7 10.27 4.67 24.43
C SER A 7 9.31 4.21 23.34
N LEU A 8 9.81 3.88 22.13
CA LEU A 8 8.98 3.45 21.01
C LEU A 8 8.22 2.17 21.35
N ARG A 9 6.92 2.16 21.09
CA ARG A 9 6.02 1.02 21.34
C ARG A 9 5.36 0.52 20.06
N ILE A 10 5.02 1.43 19.14
CA ILE A 10 4.24 1.15 17.93
C ILE A 10 4.95 1.69 16.72
N ILE A 11 5.07 0.88 15.69
CA ILE A 11 5.55 1.27 14.37
C ILE A 11 4.39 1.15 13.37
N VAL A 12 4.04 2.28 12.73
CA VAL A 12 3.12 2.32 11.61
C VAL A 12 3.98 2.39 10.35
N SER A 13 3.90 1.39 9.49
CA SER A 13 4.82 1.28 8.36
C SER A 13 4.09 1.02 7.06
N ASP A 14 4.48 1.75 6.01
CA ASP A 14 4.27 1.27 4.65
C ASP A 14 5.04 -0.05 4.42
N VAL A 15 4.70 -0.76 3.35
CA VAL A 15 5.27 -2.08 3.03
C VAL A 15 6.16 -2.02 1.80
N ASP A 16 5.61 -1.56 0.67
CA ASP A 16 6.29 -1.56 -0.61
C ASP A 16 7.39 -0.50 -0.64
N ASP A 17 8.59 -0.90 -1.02
CA ASP A 17 9.81 -0.09 -1.01
C ASP A 17 10.26 0.42 0.37
N THR A 18 9.46 0.22 1.42
CA THR A 18 9.81 0.54 2.82
C THR A 18 10.35 -0.69 3.56
N LEU A 19 9.66 -1.84 3.52
CA LEU A 19 10.05 -3.10 4.16
C LEU A 19 10.48 -4.17 3.15
N ALA A 20 9.97 -4.12 1.93
CA ALA A 20 10.29 -5.04 0.86
C ALA A 20 10.09 -4.37 -0.50
N ASN A 21 10.87 -4.75 -1.52
CA ASN A 21 10.59 -4.31 -2.88
C ASN A 21 9.20 -4.80 -3.32
N VAL A 22 8.59 -4.07 -4.25
CA VAL A 22 7.25 -4.42 -4.77
C VAL A 22 7.24 -5.85 -5.31
N TYR A 23 6.28 -6.66 -4.86
CA TYR A 23 6.10 -8.08 -5.20
C TYR A 23 7.25 -9.02 -4.83
N GLU A 24 8.24 -8.57 -4.06
CA GLU A 24 9.34 -9.40 -3.57
C GLU A 24 9.21 -9.70 -2.07
N PRO A 25 9.76 -10.82 -1.59
CA PRO A 25 9.87 -11.08 -0.15
C PRO A 25 10.78 -10.06 0.52
N ALA A 26 10.49 -9.68 1.75
CA ALA A 26 11.40 -8.90 2.57
C ALA A 26 12.74 -9.64 2.75
N SER A 27 13.83 -8.89 2.90
CA SER A 27 15.13 -9.51 3.13
C SER A 27 15.21 -10.22 4.48
N GLU A 28 16.15 -11.16 4.62
CA GLU A 28 16.41 -11.83 5.89
C GLU A 28 16.81 -10.85 7.00
N ALA A 29 17.46 -9.75 6.65
CA ALA A 29 17.81 -8.70 7.60
C ALA A 29 16.58 -8.00 8.15
N ILE A 30 15.63 -7.61 7.29
CA ILE A 30 14.34 -7.03 7.71
C ILE A 30 13.58 -8.01 8.59
N ILE A 31 13.46 -9.28 8.19
CA ILE A 31 12.75 -10.30 8.99
C ILE A 31 13.37 -10.48 10.38
N ARG A 32 14.72 -10.53 10.48
CA ARG A 32 15.40 -10.59 11.78
C ARG A 32 15.12 -9.34 12.63
N GLY A 33 15.21 -8.15 12.02
CA GLY A 33 14.95 -6.90 12.72
C GLY A 33 13.53 -6.81 13.26
N LEU A 34 12.53 -7.17 12.45
CA LEU A 34 11.13 -7.22 12.84
C LEU A 34 10.91 -8.21 14.00
N ASN A 35 11.48 -9.43 13.92
CA ASN A 35 11.38 -10.40 15.01
C ASN A 35 12.02 -9.86 16.30
N THR A 36 13.22 -9.26 16.24
CA THR A 36 13.88 -8.66 17.41
C THR A 36 13.00 -7.57 18.06
N MET A 37 12.34 -6.75 17.24
CA MET A 37 11.43 -5.72 17.77
C MET A 37 10.17 -6.32 18.39
N LEU A 38 9.58 -7.33 17.76
CA LEU A 38 8.42 -8.05 18.30
C LEU A 38 8.76 -8.75 19.63
N GLU A 39 9.95 -9.35 19.78
CA GLU A 39 10.47 -9.91 21.03
C GLU A 39 10.60 -8.84 22.13
N ARG A 40 10.97 -7.61 21.75
CA ARG A 40 11.03 -6.44 22.65
C ARG A 40 9.65 -5.76 22.85
N GLU A 41 8.57 -6.50 22.61
CA GLU A 41 7.19 -6.06 22.82
C GLU A 41 6.74 -4.88 21.95
N LYS A 42 7.46 -4.55 20.87
CA LYS A 42 7.00 -3.58 19.88
C LYS A 42 5.83 -4.16 19.10
N ARG A 43 4.95 -3.28 18.64
CA ARG A 43 3.78 -3.63 17.82
C ARG A 43 3.90 -2.99 16.44
N PHE A 44 3.34 -3.64 15.43
CA PHE A 44 3.37 -3.13 14.07
C PHE A 44 1.98 -2.96 13.50
N PHE A 45 1.81 -1.87 12.77
CA PHE A 45 0.71 -1.70 11.85
C PHE A 45 1.26 -1.49 10.45
N PHE A 46 1.23 -2.53 9.63
CA PHE A 46 1.63 -2.47 8.23
C PHE A 46 0.46 -1.97 7.39
N ILE A 47 0.64 -0.90 6.60
CA ILE A 47 -0.41 -0.32 5.77
C ILE A 47 0.05 -0.25 4.33
N SER A 48 -0.64 -0.91 3.42
CA SER A 48 -0.26 -0.99 2.00
C SER A 48 -1.49 -0.98 1.09
N GLY A 49 -1.28 -0.64 -0.19
CA GLY A 49 -2.22 -0.91 -1.26
C GLY A 49 -2.43 -2.41 -1.53
N GLN A 50 -1.53 -3.26 -1.02
CA GLN A 50 -1.60 -4.71 -1.17
C GLN A 50 -2.73 -5.35 -0.36
N GLY A 51 -3.16 -6.56 -0.79
CA GLY A 51 -4.05 -7.41 -0.01
C GLY A 51 -3.30 -8.16 1.10
N GLU A 52 -4.07 -8.71 2.06
CA GLU A 52 -3.56 -9.44 3.23
C GLU A 52 -2.68 -10.64 2.85
N ARG A 53 -3.07 -11.39 1.80
CA ARG A 53 -2.33 -12.57 1.33
C ARG A 53 -0.94 -12.22 0.85
N ASN A 54 -0.81 -11.11 0.14
CA ASN A 54 0.47 -10.66 -0.39
C ASN A 54 1.41 -10.22 0.74
N ILE A 55 0.92 -9.41 1.68
CA ILE A 55 1.71 -8.97 2.84
C ILE A 55 2.10 -10.17 3.71
N CYS A 56 1.17 -11.10 3.95
CA CYS A 56 1.47 -12.34 4.69
C CYS A 56 2.56 -13.16 4.01
N LYS A 57 2.44 -13.42 2.70
CA LYS A 57 3.42 -14.19 1.93
C LYS A 57 4.81 -13.57 1.94
N ARG A 58 4.90 -12.25 1.83
CA ARG A 58 6.16 -11.51 1.69
C ARG A 58 6.86 -11.24 3.02
N ILE A 59 6.11 -11.08 4.10
CA ILE A 59 6.65 -10.64 5.39
C ILE A 59 6.17 -11.54 6.53
N VAL A 60 4.86 -11.55 6.84
CA VAL A 60 4.36 -12.04 8.13
C VAL A 60 4.54 -13.55 8.31
N SER A 61 4.38 -14.36 7.25
CA SER A 61 4.59 -15.82 7.32
C SER A 61 6.02 -16.21 7.72
N ARG A 62 6.97 -15.29 7.54
CA ARG A 62 8.40 -15.49 7.89
C ARG A 62 8.76 -14.98 9.28
N LEU A 63 7.82 -14.32 9.96
CA LEU A 63 7.96 -13.88 11.35
C LEU A 63 7.60 -15.03 12.31
N ASN A 64 8.15 -14.97 13.52
CA ASN A 64 7.84 -15.94 14.56
C ASN A 64 6.32 -15.92 14.88
N PRO A 65 5.61 -17.05 14.72
CA PRO A 65 4.15 -17.12 14.93
C PRO A 65 3.70 -16.60 16.30
N ILE A 66 4.47 -16.84 17.34
CA ILE A 66 4.18 -16.44 18.73
C ILE A 66 3.95 -14.93 18.88
N TYR A 67 4.52 -14.11 17.98
CA TYR A 67 4.43 -12.65 18.08
C TYR A 67 3.53 -12.01 17.02
N ARG A 68 2.95 -12.78 16.08
CA ARG A 68 2.12 -12.24 15.01
C ARG A 68 0.87 -11.54 15.52
N ASN A 69 0.37 -11.92 16.71
CA ASN A 69 -0.72 -11.22 17.38
C ASN A 69 -0.40 -9.76 17.76
N ARG A 70 0.85 -9.32 17.62
CA ARG A 70 1.29 -7.91 17.79
C ARG A 70 1.30 -7.12 16.49
N ILE A 71 0.77 -7.71 15.41
CA ILE A 71 0.75 -7.11 14.08
C ILE A 71 -0.68 -6.87 13.64
N LEU A 72 -0.94 -5.71 13.06
CA LEU A 72 -2.13 -5.42 12.27
C LEU A 72 -1.74 -5.15 10.82
N LEU A 73 -2.64 -5.47 9.89
CA LEU A 73 -2.50 -5.18 8.47
C LEU A 73 -3.62 -4.24 8.04
N GLY A 74 -3.27 -3.03 7.58
CA GLY A 74 -4.14 -2.14 6.84
C GLY A 74 -3.96 -2.44 5.35
N THR A 75 -4.95 -3.04 4.73
CA THR A 75 -4.89 -3.51 3.34
C THR A 75 -5.73 -2.67 2.41
N CYS A 76 -5.48 -2.79 1.11
CA CYS A 76 -6.24 -2.04 0.10
C CYS A 76 -6.26 -0.54 0.38
N SER A 77 -5.08 0.04 0.66
CA SER A 77 -4.87 1.46 1.00
C SER A 77 -5.63 1.94 2.24
N GLY A 78 -6.06 1.02 3.11
CA GLY A 78 -6.81 1.34 4.33
C GLY A 78 -8.28 0.97 4.30
N ALA A 79 -8.75 0.28 3.27
CA ALA A 79 -10.15 -0.17 3.19
C ALA A 79 -10.48 -1.29 4.18
N GLU A 80 -9.48 -2.05 4.61
CA GLU A 80 -9.64 -3.16 5.55
C GLU A 80 -8.52 -3.17 6.58
N VAL A 81 -8.84 -3.69 7.78
CA VAL A 81 -7.86 -3.97 8.84
C VAL A 81 -7.98 -5.43 9.27
N TRP A 82 -6.87 -6.13 9.19
CA TRP A 82 -6.75 -7.54 9.57
C TRP A 82 -5.84 -7.70 10.80
N GLY A 83 -6.08 -8.73 11.58
CA GLY A 83 -5.25 -9.10 12.71
C GLY A 83 -4.98 -10.60 12.74
N PHE A 84 -4.31 -11.06 13.79
CA PHE A 84 -3.90 -12.45 13.96
C PHE A 84 -4.42 -12.99 15.30
N SER A 85 -4.75 -14.28 15.33
CA SER A 85 -5.11 -14.99 16.56
C SER A 85 -3.92 -15.09 17.52
N SER A 86 -4.16 -15.56 18.73
CA SER A 86 -3.10 -15.90 19.70
C SER A 86 -2.11 -16.93 19.18
N ASP A 87 -2.54 -17.79 18.27
CA ASP A 87 -1.70 -18.83 17.66
C ASP A 87 -0.93 -18.32 16.43
N GLY A 88 -1.08 -17.02 16.09
CA GLY A 88 -0.39 -16.36 15.00
C GLY A 88 -0.98 -16.62 13.61
N GLU A 89 -2.21 -17.15 13.55
CA GLU A 89 -2.94 -17.34 12.31
C GLU A 89 -3.72 -16.07 11.94
N LEU A 90 -3.79 -15.77 10.64
CA LEU A 90 -4.57 -14.64 10.13
C LEU A 90 -6.05 -14.85 10.46
N ALA A 91 -6.73 -13.82 10.92
CA ALA A 91 -8.17 -13.87 11.16
C ALA A 91 -8.93 -14.28 9.89
N GLU A 92 -10.01 -15.04 10.03
CA GLU A 92 -10.82 -15.48 8.89
C GLU A 92 -11.53 -14.31 8.17
N VAL A 93 -11.82 -13.25 8.92
CA VAL A 93 -12.45 -12.02 8.43
C VAL A 93 -11.71 -10.80 8.97
N PRO A 94 -11.72 -9.68 8.25
CA PRO A 94 -11.10 -8.45 8.75
C PRO A 94 -11.84 -7.95 10.01
N PHE A 95 -11.11 -7.27 10.88
CA PHE A 95 -11.69 -6.59 12.04
C PHE A 95 -12.49 -5.35 11.65
N TYR A 96 -12.16 -4.77 10.50
CA TYR A 96 -12.79 -3.63 9.89
C TYR A 96 -12.76 -3.78 8.38
N SER A 97 -13.86 -3.52 7.69
CA SER A 97 -13.93 -3.57 6.23
C SER A 97 -15.00 -2.60 5.70
N LEU A 98 -14.53 -1.53 5.07
CA LEU A 98 -15.43 -0.64 4.33
C LEU A 98 -16.05 -1.30 3.10
N TYR A 99 -15.39 -2.33 2.57
CA TYR A 99 -15.91 -3.08 1.45
C TYR A 99 -17.16 -3.89 1.83
N GLU A 100 -17.14 -4.55 2.99
CA GLU A 100 -18.31 -5.27 3.48
C GLU A 100 -19.43 -4.31 3.94
N ASP A 101 -19.06 -3.17 4.52
CA ASP A 101 -20.03 -2.19 5.06
C ASP A 101 -20.74 -1.39 3.96
N LYS A 102 -20.06 -1.10 2.85
CA LYS A 102 -20.58 -0.19 1.80
C LYS A 102 -21.10 -0.89 0.55
N PHE A 103 -20.75 -2.16 0.33
CA PHE A 103 -21.06 -2.87 -0.91
C PHE A 103 -21.96 -4.07 -0.66
N ASP A 104 -23.13 -4.07 -1.30
CA ASP A 104 -23.92 -5.29 -1.47
C ASP A 104 -23.33 -6.18 -2.59
N GLU A 105 -23.81 -7.42 -2.68
CA GLU A 105 -23.34 -8.40 -3.66
C GLU A 105 -23.60 -7.99 -5.12
N LYS A 106 -24.62 -7.12 -5.36
CA LYS A 106 -24.87 -6.58 -6.68
C LYS A 106 -23.79 -5.58 -7.08
N MET A 107 -23.48 -4.61 -6.21
CA MET A 107 -22.41 -3.63 -6.45
C MET A 107 -21.05 -4.30 -6.62
N LYS A 108 -20.74 -5.34 -5.83
CA LYS A 108 -19.52 -6.12 -5.94
C LYS A 108 -19.37 -6.78 -7.32
N ARG A 109 -20.46 -7.33 -7.88
CA ARG A 109 -20.45 -7.91 -9.23
C ARG A 109 -20.37 -6.83 -10.31
N GLU A 110 -21.19 -5.80 -10.24
CA GLU A 110 -21.21 -4.70 -11.23
C GLU A 110 -19.84 -4.01 -11.34
N TRP A 111 -19.12 -3.85 -10.23
CA TRP A 111 -17.76 -3.34 -10.27
C TRP A 111 -16.84 -4.22 -11.12
N ARG A 112 -16.87 -5.53 -10.91
CA ARG A 112 -16.03 -6.48 -11.65
C ARG A 112 -16.44 -6.59 -13.11
N GLU A 113 -17.72 -6.47 -13.43
CA GLU A 113 -18.22 -6.41 -14.80
C GLU A 113 -17.70 -5.19 -15.56
N ILE A 114 -17.65 -4.01 -14.93
CA ILE A 114 -17.05 -2.80 -15.51
C ILE A 114 -15.57 -3.04 -15.85
N LEU A 115 -14.82 -3.60 -14.91
CA LEU A 115 -13.39 -3.86 -15.16
C LEU A 115 -13.16 -4.90 -16.25
N LYS A 116 -14.04 -5.89 -16.35
CA LYS A 116 -14.01 -6.86 -17.43
C LYS A 116 -14.32 -6.18 -18.77
N GLU A 117 -15.31 -5.30 -18.84
CA GLU A 117 -15.61 -4.52 -20.03
C GLU A 117 -14.38 -3.72 -20.49
N ILE A 118 -13.68 -3.05 -19.58
CA ILE A 118 -12.43 -2.33 -19.89
C ILE A 118 -11.34 -3.28 -20.42
N ILE A 119 -11.14 -4.44 -19.79
CA ILE A 119 -10.17 -5.44 -20.26
C ILE A 119 -10.50 -5.89 -21.69
N ASP A 120 -11.76 -6.16 -21.97
CA ASP A 120 -12.23 -6.62 -23.28
C ASP A 120 -12.09 -5.51 -24.34
N ASP A 121 -12.44 -4.25 -24.02
CA ASP A 121 -12.34 -3.10 -24.92
C ASP A 121 -10.90 -2.81 -25.34
N PHE A 122 -9.96 -2.83 -24.40
CA PHE A 122 -8.55 -2.64 -24.70
C PHE A 122 -7.88 -3.90 -25.31
N GLY A 123 -8.56 -5.04 -25.29
CA GLY A 123 -7.99 -6.33 -25.70
C GLY A 123 -6.82 -6.75 -24.81
N PHE A 124 -6.89 -6.44 -23.52
CA PHE A 124 -5.84 -6.79 -22.58
C PHE A 124 -5.77 -8.29 -22.30
N HIS A 125 -4.55 -8.79 -22.24
CA HIS A 125 -4.23 -10.11 -21.67
C HIS A 125 -3.70 -9.92 -20.26
N ALA A 126 -4.52 -10.32 -19.27
CA ALA A 126 -4.23 -10.14 -17.86
C ALA A 126 -3.41 -11.33 -17.31
N LEU A 127 -2.26 -11.03 -16.72
CA LEU A 127 -1.41 -11.97 -15.99
C LEU A 127 -1.51 -11.72 -14.48
N GLU A 128 -1.18 -12.72 -13.69
CA GLU A 128 -0.98 -12.55 -12.25
C GLU A 128 0.20 -11.60 -11.96
N THR A 129 0.15 -10.94 -10.80
CA THR A 129 1.24 -10.04 -10.35
C THR A 129 2.52 -10.82 -10.10
N MET A 130 3.61 -10.24 -10.55
CA MET A 130 4.96 -10.82 -10.45
C MET A 130 6.02 -9.71 -10.37
N PRO A 131 7.28 -10.04 -9.98
CA PRO A 131 8.39 -9.11 -10.03
C PRO A 131 8.57 -8.51 -11.43
N ARG A 132 8.95 -7.24 -11.46
CA ARG A 132 8.97 -6.42 -12.68
C ARG A 132 9.87 -6.99 -13.78
N ASP A 133 11.05 -7.50 -13.40
CA ASP A 133 11.99 -8.08 -14.38
C ASP A 133 11.38 -9.30 -15.07
N ARG A 134 10.71 -10.15 -14.31
CA ARG A 134 9.99 -11.30 -14.86
C ARG A 134 8.85 -10.89 -15.78
N PHE A 135 8.09 -9.86 -15.41
CA PHE A 135 7.03 -9.33 -16.27
C PHE A 135 7.59 -8.79 -17.57
N ALA A 136 8.70 -8.05 -17.55
CA ALA A 136 9.35 -7.51 -18.74
C ALA A 136 9.81 -8.63 -19.72
N GLU A 137 10.34 -9.73 -19.19
CA GLU A 137 10.71 -10.92 -19.98
C GLU A 137 9.50 -11.56 -20.69
N ILE A 138 8.36 -11.66 -20.01
CA ILE A 138 7.15 -12.30 -20.54
C ILE A 138 6.44 -11.38 -21.52
N SER A 139 6.23 -10.12 -21.17
CA SER A 139 5.46 -9.15 -21.95
C SER A 139 6.22 -8.63 -23.18
N ARG A 140 7.56 -8.64 -23.13
CA ARG A 140 8.42 -8.16 -24.23
C ARG A 140 8.06 -6.77 -24.76
N GLY A 141 7.53 -5.90 -23.90
CA GLY A 141 7.11 -4.56 -24.28
C GLY A 141 5.72 -4.48 -24.93
N ASP A 142 4.97 -5.58 -24.98
CA ASP A 142 3.60 -5.59 -25.52
C ASP A 142 2.65 -4.81 -24.60
N PRO A 143 2.05 -3.69 -25.03
CA PRO A 143 1.16 -2.88 -24.21
C PRO A 143 -0.21 -3.52 -23.97
N THR A 144 -0.54 -4.60 -24.68
CA THR A 144 -1.77 -5.36 -24.43
C THR A 144 -1.63 -6.34 -23.24
N ILE A 145 -0.41 -6.58 -22.77
CA ILE A 145 -0.16 -7.45 -21.62
C ILE A 145 -0.09 -6.60 -20.35
N ILE A 146 -0.97 -6.88 -19.40
CA ILE A 146 -1.03 -6.21 -18.10
C ILE A 146 -0.92 -7.22 -16.96
N MET A 147 -0.55 -6.78 -15.76
CA MET A 147 -0.80 -7.57 -14.55
C MET A 147 -2.11 -7.11 -13.90
N TYR A 148 -2.84 -8.08 -13.38
CA TYR A 148 -4.16 -7.90 -12.74
C TYR A 148 -4.17 -8.57 -11.38
N GLU A 149 -4.69 -7.87 -10.37
CA GLU A 149 -4.91 -8.44 -9.05
C GLU A 149 -6.24 -7.95 -8.46
N ASP A 150 -7.13 -8.89 -8.15
CA ASP A 150 -8.33 -8.63 -7.34
C ASP A 150 -8.00 -8.89 -5.87
N ARG A 151 -7.86 -7.83 -5.09
CA ARG A 151 -7.59 -7.83 -3.64
C ARG A 151 -8.88 -7.71 -2.84
N ARG A 152 -10.03 -7.98 -3.43
CA ARG A 152 -11.35 -7.85 -2.84
C ARG A 152 -11.81 -6.40 -2.70
N ALA A 153 -11.25 -5.64 -1.76
CA ALA A 153 -11.58 -4.23 -1.51
C ALA A 153 -10.84 -3.23 -2.43
N GLN A 154 -9.92 -3.71 -3.23
CA GLN A 154 -9.20 -2.97 -4.26
C GLN A 154 -8.86 -3.91 -5.41
N ILE A 155 -8.98 -3.42 -6.64
CA ILE A 155 -8.48 -4.13 -7.83
C ILE A 155 -7.40 -3.25 -8.46
N THR A 156 -6.33 -3.86 -8.95
CA THR A 156 -5.20 -3.14 -9.53
C THR A 156 -4.88 -3.68 -10.92
N PHE A 157 -4.71 -2.77 -11.89
CA PHE A 157 -4.09 -3.04 -13.19
C PHE A 157 -2.70 -2.44 -13.20
N GLU A 158 -1.67 -3.23 -13.46
CA GLU A 158 -0.31 -2.75 -13.73
C GLU A 158 -0.12 -2.66 -15.25
N VAL A 159 -0.18 -1.44 -15.78
CA VAL A 159 -0.15 -1.14 -17.23
C VAL A 159 1.27 -0.73 -17.64
N VAL A 160 2.25 -1.57 -17.31
CA VAL A 160 3.68 -1.25 -17.40
C VAL A 160 4.10 -0.76 -18.80
N ASN A 161 3.66 -1.46 -19.85
CA ASN A 161 4.04 -1.15 -21.24
C ASN A 161 3.07 -0.17 -21.91
N GLY A 162 2.03 0.26 -21.23
CA GLY A 162 0.98 1.13 -21.76
C GLY A 162 1.08 2.59 -21.34
N CYS A 163 2.15 2.96 -20.59
CA CYS A 163 2.30 4.33 -20.09
C CYS A 163 2.99 5.31 -21.04
N ASP A 164 3.63 4.81 -22.10
CA ASP A 164 4.37 5.60 -23.08
C ASP A 164 4.31 4.88 -24.45
N LEU A 165 3.15 4.99 -25.09
CA LEU A 165 2.90 4.33 -26.37
C LEU A 165 3.62 5.06 -27.50
N ASN A 166 4.25 4.31 -28.40
CA ASN A 166 4.67 4.85 -29.68
C ASN A 166 3.47 5.07 -30.62
N GLU A 167 3.68 5.75 -31.76
CA GLU A 167 2.62 6.10 -32.71
C GLU A 167 1.84 4.87 -33.24
N GLU A 168 2.53 3.76 -33.54
CA GLU A 168 1.90 2.54 -34.06
C GLU A 168 1.01 1.90 -32.99
N GLN A 169 1.51 1.79 -31.76
CA GLN A 169 0.76 1.29 -30.61
C GLN A 169 -0.44 2.18 -30.30
N TYR A 170 -0.25 3.50 -30.31
CA TYR A 170 -1.35 4.44 -30.09
C TYR A 170 -2.45 4.30 -31.14
N HIS A 171 -2.09 4.21 -32.44
CA HIS A 171 -3.07 3.99 -33.52
C HIS A 171 -3.81 2.66 -33.36
N TYR A 172 -3.13 1.59 -32.97
CA TYR A 172 -3.77 0.30 -32.68
C TYR A 172 -4.88 0.41 -31.63
N PHE A 173 -4.63 1.10 -30.51
CA PHE A 173 -5.64 1.30 -29.49
C PHE A 173 -6.73 2.28 -29.92
N LYS A 174 -6.39 3.31 -30.68
CA LYS A 174 -7.34 4.32 -31.16
C LYS A 174 -8.44 3.73 -32.05
N GLU A 175 -8.12 2.69 -32.79
CA GLU A 175 -9.11 1.99 -33.64
C GLU A 175 -10.09 1.14 -32.80
N LYS A 176 -9.69 0.71 -31.62
CA LYS A 176 -10.47 -0.19 -30.76
C LYS A 176 -11.20 0.53 -29.63
N VAL A 177 -10.57 1.55 -29.05
CA VAL A 177 -11.02 2.22 -27.83
C VAL A 177 -11.50 3.63 -28.17
N PRO A 178 -12.83 3.86 -28.32
CA PRO A 178 -13.37 5.15 -28.77
C PRO A 178 -13.13 6.30 -27.76
N TYR A 179 -12.87 5.99 -26.51
CA TYR A 179 -12.58 6.95 -25.43
C TYR A 179 -11.09 7.11 -25.14
N LEU A 180 -10.21 6.63 -26.02
CA LEU A 180 -8.76 6.78 -25.87
C LEU A 180 -8.35 8.25 -25.89
N LEU A 181 -7.64 8.69 -24.86
CA LEU A 181 -7.11 10.05 -24.76
C LEU A 181 -5.85 10.24 -25.63
N PRO A 182 -5.60 11.47 -26.15
CA PRO A 182 -4.47 11.74 -27.05
C PRO A 182 -3.17 12.00 -26.30
N ASN A 183 -2.88 11.26 -25.24
CA ASN A 183 -1.71 11.47 -24.38
C ASN A 183 -0.73 10.29 -24.36
N HIS A 184 -0.94 9.28 -25.21
CA HIS A 184 -0.10 8.09 -25.30
C HIS A 184 0.05 7.28 -23.98
N ASP A 185 -0.80 7.53 -22.99
CA ASP A 185 -0.85 6.81 -21.71
C ASP A 185 -2.22 6.14 -21.52
N LEU A 186 -2.26 4.81 -21.61
CA LEU A 186 -3.50 4.04 -21.44
C LEU A 186 -4.14 4.23 -20.07
N ARG A 187 -3.32 4.46 -19.02
CA ARG A 187 -3.84 4.64 -17.64
C ARG A 187 -4.84 5.80 -17.56
N ALA A 188 -4.51 6.92 -18.20
CA ALA A 188 -5.39 8.09 -18.16
C ALA A 188 -6.77 7.79 -18.76
N SER A 189 -6.79 7.08 -19.90
CA SER A 189 -8.02 6.65 -20.57
C SER A 189 -8.82 5.66 -19.71
N ILE A 190 -8.15 4.68 -19.12
CA ILE A 190 -8.75 3.69 -18.21
C ILE A 190 -9.37 4.39 -16.99
N ILE A 191 -8.62 5.30 -16.35
CA ILE A 191 -9.06 6.04 -15.16
C ILE A 191 -10.30 6.88 -15.47
N GLN A 192 -10.26 7.66 -16.56
CA GLN A 192 -11.39 8.50 -16.94
C GLN A 192 -12.63 7.65 -17.20
N HIS A 193 -12.53 6.67 -18.08
CA HIS A 193 -13.67 5.84 -18.49
C HIS A 193 -14.25 5.05 -17.32
N ALA A 194 -13.40 4.42 -16.51
CA ALA A 194 -13.86 3.69 -15.32
C ALA A 194 -14.65 4.59 -14.35
N ASN A 195 -14.13 5.80 -14.08
CA ASN A 195 -14.83 6.74 -13.20
C ASN A 195 -16.18 7.17 -13.74
N GLU A 196 -16.32 7.41 -15.06
CA GLU A 196 -17.58 7.70 -15.72
C GLU A 196 -18.60 6.54 -15.56
N LEU A 197 -18.14 5.29 -15.70
CA LEU A 197 -18.98 4.10 -15.52
C LEU A 197 -19.40 3.91 -14.05
N PHE A 198 -18.46 4.11 -13.10
CA PHE A 198 -18.75 4.01 -11.66
C PHE A 198 -19.78 5.08 -11.22
N GLU A 199 -19.65 6.32 -11.70
CA GLU A 199 -20.63 7.37 -11.43
C GLU A 199 -21.99 7.04 -12.01
N LYS A 200 -22.06 6.61 -13.26
CA LYS A 200 -23.30 6.25 -13.94
C LYS A 200 -24.06 5.13 -13.23
N LYS A 201 -23.33 4.16 -12.66
CA LYS A 201 -23.90 3.01 -11.94
C LYS A 201 -24.01 3.23 -10.42
N ASN A 202 -23.63 4.40 -9.90
CA ASN A 202 -23.59 4.73 -8.46
C ASN A 202 -22.76 3.73 -7.65
N ILE A 203 -21.65 3.25 -8.19
CA ILE A 203 -20.71 2.38 -7.48
C ILE A 203 -19.66 3.24 -6.77
N PRO A 204 -19.51 3.17 -5.43
CA PRO A 204 -18.60 4.03 -4.67
C PRO A 204 -17.15 3.59 -4.80
N ILE A 205 -16.66 3.44 -6.03
CA ILE A 205 -15.27 3.14 -6.41
C ILE A 205 -14.69 4.38 -7.10
N THR A 206 -13.39 4.57 -6.94
CA THR A 206 -12.59 5.54 -7.68
C THR A 206 -11.44 4.82 -8.36
N ALA A 207 -11.30 5.04 -9.67
CA ALA A 207 -10.08 4.70 -10.40
C ALA A 207 -9.08 5.85 -10.23
N ARG A 208 -7.83 5.52 -9.91
CA ARG A 208 -6.75 6.49 -9.71
C ARG A 208 -5.41 5.92 -10.13
N ALA A 209 -4.48 6.80 -10.50
CA ALA A 209 -3.10 6.38 -10.72
C ALA A 209 -2.46 5.95 -9.39
N ALA A 210 -1.70 4.87 -9.42
CA ALA A 210 -0.95 4.35 -8.28
C ALA A 210 0.45 3.96 -8.73
N GLY A 211 1.45 4.28 -7.90
CA GLY A 211 2.84 4.05 -8.28
C GLY A 211 3.19 4.63 -9.65
N THR A 212 4.12 3.97 -10.35
CA THR A 212 4.58 4.43 -11.68
C THR A 212 3.69 3.97 -12.82
N PHE A 213 3.08 2.80 -12.72
CA PHE A 213 2.41 2.12 -13.83
C PHE A 213 1.01 1.60 -13.50
N ALA A 214 0.59 1.69 -12.24
CA ALA A 214 -0.66 1.09 -11.81
C ALA A 214 -1.88 2.02 -11.98
N VAL A 215 -3.02 1.39 -12.16
CA VAL A 215 -4.35 1.96 -11.93
C VAL A 215 -4.99 1.18 -10.80
N ASP A 216 -5.27 1.85 -9.70
CA ASP A 216 -6.03 1.30 -8.58
C ASP A 216 -7.50 1.65 -8.70
N PHE A 217 -8.34 0.65 -8.58
CA PHE A 217 -9.79 0.77 -8.43
C PHE A 217 -10.10 0.47 -6.96
N ALA A 218 -10.30 1.50 -6.18
CA ALA A 218 -10.43 1.40 -4.72
C ALA A 218 -11.70 2.07 -4.21
N VAL A 219 -12.12 1.70 -3.01
CA VAL A 219 -13.28 2.31 -2.34
C VAL A 219 -13.08 3.83 -2.25
N LYS A 220 -14.08 4.60 -2.68
CA LYS A 220 -14.02 6.06 -2.74
C LYS A 220 -13.78 6.69 -1.35
N GLY A 221 -12.80 7.59 -1.28
CA GLY A 221 -12.45 8.31 -0.06
C GLY A 221 -11.57 7.53 0.92
N VAL A 222 -11.09 6.32 0.55
CA VAL A 222 -10.18 5.54 1.38
C VAL A 222 -8.73 6.00 1.18
N THR A 223 -8.04 6.21 2.29
CA THR A 223 -6.60 6.50 2.38
C THR A 223 -5.98 5.70 3.52
N LYS A 224 -4.67 5.74 3.69
CA LYS A 224 -3.99 5.11 4.84
C LYS A 224 -4.47 5.66 6.19
N THR A 225 -4.92 6.92 6.25
CA THR A 225 -5.57 7.53 7.41
C THR A 225 -6.77 6.70 7.87
N THR A 226 -7.59 6.23 6.93
CA THR A 226 -8.81 5.44 7.22
C THR A 226 -8.51 4.19 8.05
N ALA A 227 -7.44 3.46 7.72
CA ALA A 227 -7.05 2.26 8.48
C ALA A 227 -6.58 2.63 9.89
N ILE A 228 -5.84 3.73 10.04
CA ILE A 228 -5.35 4.19 11.34
C ILE A 228 -6.53 4.63 12.22
N GLU A 229 -7.45 5.40 11.68
CA GLU A 229 -8.67 5.78 12.41
C GLU A 229 -9.50 4.55 12.81
N ALA A 230 -9.56 3.52 11.95
CA ALA A 230 -10.23 2.28 12.28
C ALA A 230 -9.65 1.62 13.53
N ILE A 231 -8.32 1.52 13.66
CA ILE A 231 -7.68 0.92 14.85
C ILE A 231 -7.79 1.80 16.09
N MET A 232 -7.91 3.12 15.92
CA MET A 232 -8.04 4.06 17.04
C MET A 232 -9.45 4.07 17.62
N TYR A 233 -10.49 3.90 16.79
CA TYR A 233 -11.87 4.20 17.17
C TYR A 233 -12.85 3.03 16.97
N HIS A 234 -12.55 2.04 16.15
CA HIS A 234 -13.44 0.90 15.92
C HIS A 234 -13.15 -0.26 16.87
N GLY A 235 -14.17 -0.67 17.62
CA GLY A 235 -14.07 -1.53 18.78
C GLY A 235 -13.23 -2.80 18.66
N LYS A 236 -13.35 -3.58 17.58
CA LYS A 236 -12.55 -4.80 17.44
C LYS A 236 -11.07 -4.51 17.18
N ALA A 237 -10.75 -3.54 16.33
CA ALA A 237 -9.38 -3.18 16.03
C ALA A 237 -8.72 -2.48 17.23
N ALA A 238 -9.44 -1.60 17.90
CA ALA A 238 -8.97 -0.94 19.14
C ALA A 238 -8.75 -1.93 20.29
N ALA A 239 -9.64 -2.91 20.47
CA ALA A 239 -9.50 -3.94 21.51
C ALA A 239 -8.31 -4.87 21.27
N TYR A 240 -7.94 -5.10 19.99
CA TYR A 240 -6.77 -5.89 19.65
C TYR A 240 -5.46 -5.22 20.06
N TRP A 241 -5.44 -3.89 20.05
CA TRP A 241 -4.31 -3.08 20.49
C TRP A 241 -4.58 -2.48 21.88
N GLU A 242 -4.66 -3.35 22.88
CA GLU A 242 -4.70 -2.91 24.25
C GLU A 242 -3.58 -1.90 24.55
N ASN A 243 -3.93 -0.81 25.25
CA ASN A 243 -3.00 0.27 25.62
C ASN A 243 -2.45 1.10 24.45
N ILE A 244 -3.31 1.53 23.53
CA ILE A 244 -2.96 2.61 22.59
C ILE A 244 -2.47 3.82 23.42
N PRO A 245 -1.30 4.40 23.06
CA PRO A 245 -0.78 5.56 23.78
C PRO A 245 -1.78 6.72 23.80
N SER A 246 -1.86 7.44 24.91
CA SER A 246 -2.62 8.69 24.95
C SER A 246 -2.05 9.70 23.94
N LYS A 247 -2.85 10.66 23.51
CA LYS A 247 -2.43 11.68 22.53
C LYS A 247 -1.10 12.36 22.91
N TYR A 248 -0.86 12.56 24.21
CA TYR A 248 0.38 13.17 24.73
C TYR A 248 1.59 12.22 24.69
N GLU A 249 1.36 10.92 24.74
CA GLU A 249 2.42 9.91 24.68
C GLU A 249 2.80 9.52 23.24
N MET A 250 1.87 9.67 22.29
CA MET A 250 2.06 9.26 20.88
C MET A 250 3.37 9.76 20.27
N PRO A 251 3.79 11.03 20.45
CA PRO A 251 5.04 11.51 19.84
C PRO A 251 6.30 10.76 20.31
N LEU A 252 6.26 10.15 21.49
CA LEU A 252 7.37 9.34 22.02
C LEU A 252 7.20 7.84 21.77
N ALA A 253 5.96 7.38 21.65
CA ALA A 253 5.60 5.98 21.61
C ALA A 253 5.35 5.45 20.20
N ILE A 254 5.13 6.33 19.20
CA ILE A 254 4.82 5.96 17.82
C ILE A 254 5.90 6.48 16.89
N GLU A 255 6.21 5.71 15.86
CA GLU A 255 7.06 6.09 14.73
C GLU A 255 6.41 5.62 13.43
N ILE A 256 6.46 6.46 12.40
CA ILE A 256 5.88 6.18 11.08
C ILE A 256 7.03 5.93 10.11
N TRP A 257 6.97 4.85 9.34
CA TRP A 257 7.95 4.49 8.34
C TRP A 257 7.33 4.48 6.94
N GLY A 258 7.98 5.14 6.00
CA GLY A 258 7.52 5.17 4.62
C GLY A 258 8.63 5.59 3.66
N ASP A 259 8.30 5.55 2.38
CA ASP A 259 9.21 5.93 1.32
C ASP A 259 8.63 7.01 0.40
N LYS A 260 7.39 7.47 0.65
CA LYS A 260 6.68 8.37 -0.25
C LYS A 260 5.85 9.43 0.48
N PHE A 261 6.56 10.36 1.13
CA PHE A 261 5.94 11.52 1.80
C PHE A 261 5.87 12.79 0.93
N SER A 262 6.47 12.80 -0.28
CA SER A 262 6.45 13.97 -1.15
C SER A 262 5.03 14.42 -1.48
N THR A 263 4.73 15.69 -1.24
CA THR A 263 3.44 16.31 -1.59
C THR A 263 3.34 16.64 -3.09
N VAL A 264 4.48 16.79 -3.77
CA VAL A 264 4.54 17.10 -5.20
C VAL A 264 4.25 15.88 -6.05
N ASN A 265 4.77 14.72 -5.66
CA ASN A 265 4.66 13.47 -6.40
C ASN A 265 3.51 12.56 -5.93
N GLY A 266 2.51 13.11 -5.24
CA GLY A 266 1.35 12.36 -4.77
C GLY A 266 1.71 11.32 -3.71
N GLY A 267 2.47 11.72 -2.70
CA GLY A 267 2.92 10.87 -1.61
C GLY A 267 1.77 10.31 -0.77
N THR A 268 1.58 9.00 -0.81
CA THR A 268 0.51 8.32 -0.07
C THR A 268 0.83 8.11 1.41
N ASP A 269 2.10 8.21 1.80
CA ASP A 269 2.55 8.00 3.18
C ASP A 269 2.24 9.18 4.09
N THR A 270 2.08 10.36 3.52
CA THR A 270 1.59 11.55 4.23
C THR A 270 0.26 11.27 4.94
N HIS A 271 -0.61 10.47 4.35
CA HIS A 271 -1.88 10.07 4.97
C HIS A 271 -1.71 9.27 6.27
N MET A 272 -0.56 8.64 6.51
CA MET A 272 -0.31 8.01 7.81
C MET A 272 -0.07 9.05 8.91
N CYS A 273 0.47 10.23 8.56
CA CYS A 273 0.70 11.31 9.51
C CYS A 273 -0.60 12.01 9.94
N GLU A 274 -1.59 12.10 9.05
CA GLU A 274 -2.84 12.86 9.26
C GLU A 274 -3.65 12.35 10.47
N ALA A 275 -3.54 11.07 10.80
CA ALA A 275 -4.29 10.44 11.89
C ALA A 275 -3.64 10.65 13.28
N PHE A 276 -2.45 11.23 13.34
CA PHE A 276 -1.68 11.39 14.58
C PHE A 276 -1.39 12.86 14.90
N PRO A 277 -1.00 13.18 16.15
CA PRO A 277 -0.40 14.49 16.46
C PRO A 277 0.78 14.80 15.55
N HIS A 278 0.90 16.05 15.11
CA HIS A 278 1.91 16.48 14.15
C HIS A 278 3.36 16.28 14.61
N GLU A 279 3.56 16.08 15.91
CA GLU A 279 4.86 15.82 16.54
C GLU A 279 5.31 14.36 16.42
N VAL A 280 4.42 13.43 16.00
CA VAL A 280 4.79 12.04 15.76
C VAL A 280 5.81 11.99 14.64
N MET A 281 6.96 11.36 14.91
CA MET A 281 8.05 11.30 13.95
C MET A 281 7.74 10.31 12.83
N ALA A 282 7.85 10.78 11.59
CA ALA A 282 7.84 9.96 10.39
C ALA A 282 9.24 9.94 9.76
N ILE A 283 9.70 8.77 9.32
CA ILE A 283 11.00 8.61 8.64
C ILE A 283 10.75 8.31 7.16
N ASP A 284 11.26 9.19 6.30
CA ASP A 284 11.25 9.00 4.86
C ASP A 284 12.53 8.29 4.42
N PHE A 285 12.41 7.02 4.04
CA PHE A 285 13.55 6.21 3.58
C PHE A 285 13.91 6.42 2.11
N ARG A 286 13.13 7.18 1.35
CA ARG A 286 13.45 7.52 -0.05
C ARG A 286 14.47 8.65 -0.16
N ALA A 287 14.57 9.52 0.83
CA ALA A 287 15.34 10.76 0.79
C ALA A 287 14.86 11.71 -0.31
N GLU A 288 13.57 11.98 -0.32
CA GLU A 288 12.94 13.02 -1.14
C GLU A 288 13.60 14.40 -0.87
N PRO A 289 13.59 15.33 -1.84
CA PRO A 289 14.02 16.70 -1.58
C PRO A 289 13.23 17.30 -0.41
N LYS A 290 13.94 17.94 0.52
CA LYS A 290 13.36 18.42 1.78
C LYS A 290 12.20 19.41 1.56
N GLU A 291 12.25 20.14 0.47
CA GLU A 291 11.25 21.14 0.07
C GLU A 291 9.92 20.51 -0.34
N GLU A 292 9.94 19.25 -0.70
CA GLU A 292 8.75 18.48 -1.12
C GLU A 292 8.04 17.79 0.04
N LEU A 293 8.65 17.78 1.24
CA LEU A 293 8.04 17.17 2.41
C LEU A 293 6.95 18.06 3.01
N PRO A 294 5.88 17.47 3.57
CA PRO A 294 4.82 18.21 4.24
C PRO A 294 5.38 18.93 5.47
N LYS A 295 5.22 20.27 5.52
CA LYS A 295 5.78 21.13 6.59
C LYS A 295 5.00 21.04 7.90
N GLU A 296 3.75 20.62 7.83
CA GLU A 296 2.84 20.46 8.95
C GLU A 296 3.12 19.22 9.81
N PHE A 297 3.87 18.24 9.30
CA PHE A 297 4.21 17.01 10.01
C PHE A 297 5.71 16.91 10.32
N ASN A 298 6.04 16.15 11.35
CA ASN A 298 7.44 15.88 11.73
C ASN A 298 8.04 14.76 10.84
N VAL A 299 8.17 15.02 9.55
CA VAL A 299 8.81 14.12 8.60
C VAL A 299 10.30 14.35 8.55
N VAL A 300 11.09 13.32 8.81
CA VAL A 300 12.55 13.33 8.86
C VAL A 300 13.09 12.49 7.71
N LEU A 301 13.97 13.09 6.90
CA LEU A 301 14.70 12.34 5.88
C LEU A 301 15.67 11.36 6.55
N TRP A 302 15.70 10.13 6.04
CA TRP A 302 16.70 9.17 6.44
C TRP A 302 18.12 9.68 6.09
N ASP A 303 19.02 9.67 7.06
CA ASP A 303 20.39 10.23 6.95
C ASP A 303 21.45 9.15 6.61
N GLY A 304 21.03 7.96 6.22
CA GLY A 304 21.90 6.84 5.86
C GLY A 304 22.39 6.86 4.42
N LYS A 305 23.19 5.86 4.08
CA LYS A 305 23.76 5.69 2.72
C LYS A 305 22.84 4.91 1.79
N GLN A 306 22.05 4.02 2.36
CA GLN A 306 21.09 3.20 1.63
C GLN A 306 19.69 3.82 1.74
N HIS A 307 18.86 3.56 0.76
CA HIS A 307 17.50 4.09 0.67
C HIS A 307 16.48 2.98 0.50
N LEU A 308 15.19 3.32 0.60
CA LEU A 308 14.07 2.38 0.51
C LEU A 308 14.21 1.25 1.55
N CYS A 309 13.84 0.02 1.22
CA CYS A 309 13.95 -1.12 2.14
C CYS A 309 15.39 -1.37 2.64
N LYS A 310 16.41 -1.00 1.87
CA LYS A 310 17.82 -1.04 2.32
C LYS A 310 18.13 0.06 3.33
N GLY A 311 17.48 1.21 3.23
CA GLY A 311 17.54 2.28 4.25
C GLY A 311 16.94 1.82 5.56
N THR A 312 15.81 1.13 5.52
CA THR A 312 15.20 0.51 6.70
C THR A 312 16.12 -0.53 7.36
N GLU A 313 16.79 -1.38 6.57
CA GLU A 313 17.81 -2.31 7.10
C GLU A 313 18.95 -1.55 7.80
N GLU A 314 19.47 -0.50 7.19
CA GLU A 314 20.54 0.31 7.77
C GLU A 314 20.09 1.01 9.08
N TYR A 315 18.84 1.50 9.12
CA TYR A 315 18.24 2.04 10.34
C TYR A 315 18.15 1.01 11.46
N MET A 316 17.69 -0.21 11.15
CA MET A 316 17.63 -1.31 12.11
C MET A 316 19.04 -1.69 12.63
N LYS A 317 20.06 -1.70 11.77
CA LYS A 317 21.46 -1.92 12.17
C LYS A 317 21.96 -0.85 13.12
N ARG A 318 21.76 0.42 12.79
CA ARG A 318 22.16 1.56 13.64
C ARG A 318 21.46 1.53 15.01
N SER A 319 20.26 1.00 15.05
CA SER A 319 19.44 0.85 16.27
C SER A 319 19.78 -0.42 17.06
N GLY A 320 20.80 -1.21 16.67
CA GLY A 320 21.22 -2.41 17.37
C GLY A 320 20.20 -3.56 17.36
N LEU A 321 19.35 -3.61 16.33
CA LEU A 321 18.34 -4.66 16.17
C LEU A 321 18.84 -5.84 15.36
N ILE A 322 19.78 -5.60 14.49
CA ILE A 322 20.46 -6.60 13.64
C ILE A 322 21.96 -6.29 13.56
N SER A 323 22.77 -7.33 13.37
CA SER A 323 24.22 -7.25 13.18
C SER A 323 24.61 -6.88 11.74
#